data_e042575c94f8f289ba90f63953e52670
#
_entry.id   e042575c94f8f289ba90f63953e52670
#
_cell.length_a   1.000
_cell.length_b   1.000
_cell.length_c   1.000
_cell.angle_alpha   90.00
_cell.angle_beta   90.00
_cell.angle_gamma   90.00
#
_symmetry.space_group_name_H-M   'P 1'
#
loop_
_entity.id
_entity.type
_entity.pdbx_description
1 polymer ?
#
loop_
_entity_poly.entity_id
_entity_poly.type
_entity_poly.pdbx_seq_one_letter_code
_entity_poly.pdbx_strand_id
1 'polypeptide(L)'
;MQLHDLNNITDLVPVTESNQVTESNDITYGNGLAWDTPVHKEPVYFQDGSQNPMVYGIRLGDENKLLAGNVSASYELIHNRELVDVCVGEILGPSDIQFSHHYRFFNNKGIFRDIYYADNTIEGYVPVVGDTIRLVAEIINSYNGSTRAGIRFYFQRLECLNGMTSNKYGFECTFTHNKEGSFNWQDQIIRATSILRGSAQSKLNAFVQNCGKLQKPVDNTDIALIRERYLNRLPMQQFGQLMHKYYADKDYTAWGLLNAGTNVLWHPDPKNPKRLTNANFSNNTIVVDGLLQYATDTYDGDTVDPRQTDMFQS
;
A
#
# COMPACT_ATOMS: atom_id res chain seq x y z
N MET A 1 -16.11 22.83 -1.53
CA MET A 1 -14.96 22.36 -0.78
C MET A 1 -14.25 21.39 -1.69
N GLN A 2 -13.07 21.78 -2.19
CA GLN A 2 -12.40 21.10 -3.31
C GLN A 2 -11.67 19.86 -2.81
N LEU A 3 -11.66 18.84 -3.65
CA LEU A 3 -10.97 17.54 -3.49
C LEU A 3 -9.42 17.64 -3.33
N HIS A 4 -8.92 18.80 -2.92
CA HIS A 4 -7.48 19.04 -2.77
C HIS A 4 -6.83 18.27 -1.64
N ASP A 5 -7.60 17.79 -0.64
CA ASP A 5 -7.03 17.30 0.61
C ASP A 5 -6.74 15.79 0.65
N LEU A 6 -7.08 15.05 -0.42
CA LEU A 6 -6.91 13.59 -0.42
C LEU A 6 -5.61 13.11 -1.05
N ASN A 7 -4.84 13.99 -1.68
CA ASN A 7 -3.63 13.63 -2.42
C ASN A 7 -2.33 14.04 -1.75
N ASN A 8 -2.38 14.84 -0.69
CA ASN A 8 -1.20 15.26 0.03
C ASN A 8 -1.02 14.47 1.32
N ILE A 9 -0.63 13.19 1.17
CA ILE A 9 -0.02 12.45 2.30
C ILE A 9 1.29 13.14 2.76
N THR A 10 1.85 14.01 1.92
CA THR A 10 3.04 14.81 2.22
C THR A 10 2.80 15.95 3.21
N ASP A 11 1.56 16.43 3.36
CA ASP A 11 1.23 17.51 4.30
C ASP A 11 0.85 17.03 5.70
N LEU A 12 0.91 15.73 5.93
CA LEU A 12 0.66 15.14 7.24
C LEU A 12 1.94 15.16 8.09
N VAL A 13 2.11 16.25 8.80
CA VAL A 13 2.87 16.49 10.04
C VAL A 13 4.27 15.84 10.12
N PRO A 14 5.32 16.65 10.40
CA PRO A 14 6.63 16.10 10.74
C PRO A 14 6.52 15.22 11.98
N VAL A 15 7.11 14.03 11.89
CA VAL A 15 7.26 13.08 12.99
C VAL A 15 8.06 13.78 14.10
N THR A 16 7.37 14.25 15.14
CA THR A 16 8.02 14.55 16.40
C THR A 16 8.02 13.30 17.24
N GLU A 17 9.22 12.82 17.57
CA GLU A 17 9.44 11.72 18.50
C GLU A 17 8.73 12.01 19.82
N SER A 18 7.75 11.19 20.18
CA SER A 18 7.37 11.02 21.58
C SER A 18 6.87 9.58 21.78
N ASN A 19 7.64 8.83 22.57
CA ASN A 19 7.30 7.52 23.10
C ASN A 19 6.11 7.62 24.08
N GLN A 20 4.92 7.82 23.57
CA GLN A 20 3.68 7.55 24.30
C GLN A 20 2.68 7.08 23.26
N VAL A 21 1.98 6.00 23.56
CA VAL A 21 0.75 5.58 22.88
C VAL A 21 -0.22 6.74 23.05
N THR A 22 -0.11 7.72 22.17
CA THR A 22 -1.03 8.84 22.10
C THR A 22 -2.23 8.43 21.28
N GLU A 23 -3.37 8.81 21.78
CA GLU A 23 -4.72 8.73 21.23
C GLU A 23 -4.74 8.73 19.71
N SER A 24 -5.53 7.81 19.15
CA SER A 24 -5.67 7.56 17.72
C SER A 24 -5.72 8.88 16.93
N ASN A 25 -4.77 9.08 16.03
CA ASN A 25 -4.84 10.11 15.00
C ASN A 25 -5.91 9.72 13.97
N ASP A 26 -7.16 9.54 14.42
CA ASP A 26 -8.28 9.20 13.58
C ASP A 26 -8.65 10.38 12.71
N ILE A 27 -8.31 10.31 11.44
CA ILE A 27 -8.71 11.32 10.45
C ILE A 27 -10.07 10.93 9.90
N THR A 28 -11.11 11.64 10.33
CA THR A 28 -12.46 11.53 9.77
C THR A 28 -12.67 12.65 8.75
N TYR A 29 -12.95 12.28 7.50
CA TYR A 29 -13.32 13.24 6.46
C TYR A 29 -14.83 13.14 6.21
N GLY A 30 -15.48 14.29 6.20
CA GLY A 30 -16.93 14.38 6.02
C GLY A 30 -17.65 14.67 7.34
N ASN A 31 -18.89 14.38 7.45
CA ASN A 31 -19.84 14.82 8.49
C ASN A 31 -19.51 14.37 9.94
N GLY A 32 -18.26 14.14 10.31
CA GLY A 32 -17.87 13.74 11.66
C GLY A 32 -18.18 12.28 12.02
N LEU A 33 -18.39 11.43 11.02
CA LEU A 33 -18.64 10.00 11.23
C LEU A 33 -17.37 9.31 11.75
N ALA A 34 -17.51 8.56 12.84
CA ALA A 34 -16.44 7.70 13.35
C ALA A 34 -16.15 6.56 12.36
N TRP A 35 -14.92 6.05 12.35
CA TRP A 35 -14.49 4.97 11.45
C TRP A 35 -15.26 3.65 11.66
N ASP A 36 -15.82 3.45 12.83
CA ASP A 36 -16.64 2.30 13.24
C ASP A 36 -18.14 2.62 13.23
N THR A 37 -18.54 3.71 12.56
CA THR A 37 -19.94 4.09 12.38
C THR A 37 -20.76 2.89 11.88
N PRO A 38 -21.94 2.65 12.45
CA PRO A 38 -22.85 1.61 11.99
C PRO A 38 -23.12 1.69 10.49
N VAL A 39 -23.17 0.55 9.84
CA VAL A 39 -23.37 0.42 8.40
C VAL A 39 -24.56 -0.45 8.11
N HIS A 40 -25.44 0.04 7.25
CA HIS A 40 -26.69 -0.64 6.90
C HIS A 40 -26.76 -0.88 5.41
N LYS A 41 -27.18 -2.08 5.02
CA LYS A 41 -27.51 -2.44 3.64
C LYS A 41 -29.03 -2.41 3.49
N GLU A 42 -29.54 -1.47 2.70
CA GLU A 42 -30.97 -1.23 2.56
C GLU A 42 -31.43 -1.48 1.12
N PRO A 43 -32.66 -2.02 0.92
CA PRO A 43 -33.21 -2.15 -0.40
C PRO A 43 -33.36 -0.80 -1.10
N VAL A 44 -33.14 -0.79 -2.41
CA VAL A 44 -33.47 0.35 -3.28
C VAL A 44 -34.81 0.07 -3.95
N TYR A 45 -35.67 1.08 -4.04
CA TYR A 45 -37.00 0.97 -4.64
C TYR A 45 -37.08 1.77 -5.93
N PHE A 46 -37.85 1.28 -6.90
CA PHE A 46 -38.23 2.01 -8.09
C PHE A 46 -39.28 3.08 -7.76
N GLN A 47 -39.60 3.95 -8.72
CA GLN A 47 -40.58 5.02 -8.55
C GLN A 47 -42.00 4.49 -8.28
N ASP A 48 -42.33 3.30 -8.77
CA ASP A 48 -43.61 2.62 -8.54
C ASP A 48 -43.74 1.97 -7.15
N GLY A 49 -42.68 2.09 -6.33
CA GLY A 49 -42.62 1.49 -4.99
C GLY A 49 -42.17 0.03 -4.96
N SER A 50 -41.93 -0.60 -6.12
CA SER A 50 -41.40 -1.96 -6.16
C SER A 50 -39.91 -1.97 -5.79
N GLN A 51 -39.46 -3.02 -5.08
CA GLN A 51 -38.06 -3.19 -4.70
C GLN A 51 -37.21 -3.57 -5.91
N ASN A 52 -36.05 -2.93 -6.06
CA ASN A 52 -35.03 -3.37 -6.99
C ASN A 52 -34.29 -4.60 -6.41
N PRO A 53 -34.42 -5.80 -7.03
CA PRO A 53 -33.82 -7.02 -6.46
C PRO A 53 -32.30 -7.08 -6.64
N MET A 54 -31.71 -6.25 -7.51
CA MET A 54 -30.31 -6.31 -7.91
C MET A 54 -29.42 -5.32 -7.17
N VAL A 55 -30.01 -4.26 -6.59
CA VAL A 55 -29.26 -3.12 -6.06
C VAL A 55 -29.70 -2.80 -4.64
N TYR A 56 -28.72 -2.57 -3.78
CA TYR A 56 -28.90 -2.14 -2.40
C TYR A 56 -28.10 -0.87 -2.14
N GLY A 57 -28.68 0.04 -1.36
CA GLY A 57 -27.99 1.21 -0.84
C GLY A 57 -27.17 0.87 0.39
N ILE A 58 -25.99 1.42 0.51
CA ILE A 58 -25.19 1.35 1.73
C ILE A 58 -25.28 2.69 2.45
N ARG A 59 -25.76 2.67 3.67
CA ARG A 59 -25.92 3.85 4.51
C ARG A 59 -25.03 3.80 5.73
N LEU A 60 -24.48 4.95 6.10
CA LEU A 60 -23.62 5.16 7.25
C LEU A 60 -24.38 5.95 8.32
N GLY A 61 -24.31 5.50 9.57
CA GLY A 61 -24.96 6.12 10.72
C GLY A 61 -26.37 5.59 11.00
N ASP A 62 -26.86 5.81 12.21
CA ASP A 62 -28.17 5.36 12.69
C ASP A 62 -29.30 6.31 12.28
N GLU A 63 -29.08 7.61 12.49
CA GLU A 63 -30.00 8.69 12.12
C GLU A 63 -29.42 9.45 10.94
N ASN A 64 -30.26 10.06 10.09
CA ASN A 64 -29.80 10.81 8.90
C ASN A 64 -28.74 10.07 8.07
N LYS A 65 -28.98 8.80 7.85
CA LYS A 65 -28.06 7.88 7.19
C LYS A 65 -27.49 8.44 5.88
N LEU A 66 -26.18 8.59 5.85
CA LEU A 66 -25.48 9.04 4.66
C LEU A 66 -25.35 7.88 3.65
N LEU A 67 -25.80 8.07 2.43
CA LEU A 67 -25.60 7.10 1.35
C LEU A 67 -24.15 7.06 0.92
N ALA A 68 -23.43 5.99 1.24
CA ALA A 68 -22.05 5.78 0.83
C ALA A 68 -21.92 5.32 -0.63
N GLY A 69 -22.90 4.54 -1.11
CA GLY A 69 -22.95 4.03 -2.48
C GLY A 69 -24.01 2.97 -2.68
N ASN A 70 -24.04 2.41 -3.89
CA ASN A 70 -24.90 1.30 -4.24
C ASN A 70 -24.06 0.05 -4.54
N VAL A 71 -24.55 -1.09 -4.09
CA VAL A 71 -23.87 -2.38 -4.24
C VAL A 71 -24.83 -3.44 -4.76
N SER A 72 -24.31 -4.57 -5.24
CA SER A 72 -25.14 -5.70 -5.67
C SER A 72 -25.82 -6.40 -4.50
N ALA A 73 -26.84 -7.20 -4.80
CA ALA A 73 -27.51 -8.05 -3.81
C ALA A 73 -26.54 -9.04 -3.14
N SER A 74 -25.54 -9.53 -3.87
CA SER A 74 -24.51 -10.47 -3.40
C SER A 74 -23.38 -9.81 -2.60
N TYR A 75 -23.41 -8.49 -2.42
CA TYR A 75 -22.39 -7.78 -1.66
C TYR A 75 -22.49 -8.12 -0.17
N GLU A 76 -21.39 -8.57 0.42
CA GLU A 76 -21.27 -8.85 1.85
C GLU A 76 -20.64 -7.66 2.57
N LEU A 77 -21.27 -7.23 3.64
CA LEU A 77 -20.72 -6.19 4.52
C LEU A 77 -19.68 -6.81 5.44
N ILE A 78 -18.50 -6.18 5.46
CA ILE A 78 -17.46 -6.47 6.44
C ILE A 78 -17.25 -5.19 7.23
N HIS A 79 -17.51 -5.25 8.53
CA HIS A 79 -17.41 -4.07 9.38
C HIS A 79 -15.95 -3.71 9.64
N ASN A 80 -15.64 -2.41 9.60
CA ASN A 80 -14.27 -1.93 9.82
C ASN A 80 -13.71 -2.40 11.16
N ARG A 81 -14.53 -2.33 12.23
CA ARG A 81 -14.12 -2.77 13.58
C ARG A 81 -13.71 -4.23 13.59
N GLU A 82 -14.53 -5.12 13.07
CA GLU A 82 -14.21 -6.55 13.01
C GLU A 82 -12.95 -6.83 12.22
N LEU A 83 -12.78 -6.15 11.09
CA LEU A 83 -11.59 -6.29 10.26
C LEU A 83 -10.32 -5.82 10.98
N VAL A 84 -10.39 -4.68 11.66
CA VAL A 84 -9.27 -4.14 12.45
C VAL A 84 -8.94 -5.08 13.61
N ASP A 85 -9.95 -5.52 14.37
CA ASP A 85 -9.74 -6.40 15.53
C ASP A 85 -9.03 -7.70 15.12
N VAL A 86 -9.44 -8.33 14.01
CA VAL A 86 -8.78 -9.53 13.49
C VAL A 86 -7.36 -9.22 13.01
N CYS A 87 -7.16 -8.16 12.24
CA CYS A 87 -5.85 -7.83 11.69
C CYS A 87 -4.85 -7.44 12.79
N VAL A 88 -5.27 -6.65 13.76
CA VAL A 88 -4.40 -6.22 14.87
C VAL A 88 -4.15 -7.37 15.84
N GLY A 89 -5.19 -8.08 16.26
CA GLY A 89 -5.08 -9.14 17.25
C GLY A 89 -4.33 -10.38 16.74
N GLU A 90 -4.60 -10.78 15.51
CA GLU A 90 -4.09 -12.05 14.97
C GLU A 90 -2.82 -11.92 14.14
N ILE A 91 -2.48 -10.70 13.67
CA ILE A 91 -1.38 -10.48 12.75
C ILE A 91 -0.33 -9.55 13.34
N LEU A 92 -0.71 -8.30 13.61
CA LEU A 92 0.25 -7.28 14.02
C LEU A 92 0.75 -7.53 15.43
N GLY A 93 -0.12 -7.94 16.35
CA GLY A 93 0.25 -8.26 17.72
C GLY A 93 1.23 -9.44 17.83
N PRO A 94 0.98 -10.59 17.18
CA PRO A 94 1.90 -11.74 17.21
C PRO A 94 3.11 -11.64 16.27
N SER A 95 3.30 -10.54 15.55
CA SER A 95 4.43 -10.34 14.63
C SER A 95 5.76 -10.28 15.38
N ASP A 96 6.85 -10.71 14.72
CA ASP A 96 8.24 -10.53 15.17
C ASP A 96 8.74 -9.07 15.01
N ILE A 97 7.95 -8.22 14.33
CA ILE A 97 8.15 -6.77 14.23
C ILE A 97 7.03 -6.07 15.02
N GLN A 98 7.41 -5.11 15.85
CA GLN A 98 6.43 -4.23 16.49
C GLN A 98 5.88 -3.23 15.48
N PHE A 99 4.56 -3.04 15.51
CA PHE A 99 3.86 -2.08 14.68
C PHE A 99 3.16 -1.04 15.56
N SER A 100 3.38 0.22 15.24
CA SER A 100 2.68 1.34 15.87
C SER A 100 1.59 1.88 14.94
N HIS A 101 0.42 2.14 15.49
CA HIS A 101 -0.65 2.79 14.74
C HIS A 101 -0.21 4.21 14.33
N HIS A 102 -0.37 4.51 13.04
CA HIS A 102 0.06 5.80 12.50
C HIS A 102 -1.15 6.72 12.26
N TYR A 103 -2.07 6.33 11.41
CA TYR A 103 -3.31 7.06 11.19
C TYR A 103 -4.42 6.15 10.66
N ARG A 104 -5.65 6.60 10.87
CA ARG A 104 -6.85 5.97 10.35
C ARG A 104 -7.63 6.95 9.50
N PHE A 105 -8.09 6.49 8.35
CA PHE A 105 -8.87 7.26 7.40
C PHE A 105 -10.20 6.59 7.15
N PHE A 106 -11.28 7.35 7.28
CA PHE A 106 -12.60 6.94 6.88
C PHE A 106 -13.34 8.14 6.26
N ASN A 107 -14.08 7.93 5.18
CA ASN A 107 -14.78 9.01 4.51
C ASN A 107 -16.26 8.69 4.26
N ASN A 108 -17.00 9.73 3.87
CA ASN A 108 -18.43 9.65 3.59
C ASN A 108 -18.80 8.79 2.36
N LYS A 109 -17.82 8.29 1.59
CA LYS A 109 -18.01 7.31 0.52
C LYS A 109 -17.77 5.89 1.01
N GLY A 110 -17.60 5.71 2.31
CA GLY A 110 -17.41 4.42 2.94
C GLY A 110 -16.05 3.78 2.64
N ILE A 111 -15.01 4.57 2.35
CA ILE A 111 -13.66 4.06 2.12
C ILE A 111 -12.89 4.16 3.42
N PHE A 112 -12.29 3.05 3.80
CA PHE A 112 -11.53 2.89 5.01
C PHE A 112 -10.09 2.48 4.73
N ARG A 113 -9.16 3.09 5.46
CA ARG A 113 -7.74 2.73 5.49
C ARG A 113 -7.22 2.92 6.90
N ASP A 114 -6.47 1.95 7.38
CA ASP A 114 -5.83 1.98 8.70
C ASP A 114 -4.36 1.61 8.54
N ILE A 115 -3.46 2.51 8.90
CA ILE A 115 -2.04 2.43 8.59
C ILE A 115 -1.25 2.23 9.88
N TYR A 116 -0.38 1.24 9.84
CA TYR A 116 0.56 0.91 10.90
C TYR A 116 1.97 0.93 10.34
N TYR A 117 2.89 1.52 11.06
CA TYR A 117 4.31 1.53 10.73
C TYR A 117 5.07 0.55 11.61
N ALA A 118 5.99 -0.19 11.01
CA ALA A 118 6.97 -0.94 11.78
C ALA A 118 7.86 0.02 12.56
N ASP A 119 8.06 -0.25 13.86
CA ASP A 119 8.87 0.60 14.74
C ASP A 119 10.35 0.51 14.40
N ASN A 120 10.79 -0.62 13.84
CA ASN A 120 12.15 -0.81 13.40
C ASN A 120 12.33 -0.25 11.97
N THR A 121 12.89 0.94 11.87
CA THR A 121 13.42 1.44 10.61
C THR A 121 14.79 0.80 10.38
N ILE A 122 14.99 0.18 9.22
CA ILE A 122 16.31 -0.30 8.83
C ILE A 122 17.04 0.88 8.19
N GLU A 123 17.91 1.49 8.96
CA GLU A 123 18.89 2.45 8.44
C GLU A 123 20.01 1.68 7.73
N GLY A 124 20.38 2.12 6.54
CA GLY A 124 21.72 1.92 6.06
C GLY A 124 21.96 0.94 4.94
N TYR A 125 20.96 0.28 4.35
CA TYR A 125 21.21 -0.60 3.18
C TYR A 125 20.59 -0.14 1.87
N VAL A 126 20.22 1.12 1.81
CA VAL A 126 19.74 1.70 0.57
C VAL A 126 20.86 2.47 -0.09
N PRO A 127 20.94 2.46 -1.39
CA PRO A 127 22.06 2.95 -2.22
C PRO A 127 22.50 4.38 -1.97
N VAL A 128 21.71 5.17 -1.31
CA VAL A 128 22.04 6.55 -0.94
C VAL A 128 22.05 6.65 0.58
N VAL A 129 23.13 7.16 1.15
CA VAL A 129 23.24 7.43 2.60
C VAL A 129 22.05 8.28 3.05
N GLY A 130 21.30 7.78 4.04
CA GLY A 130 20.12 8.47 4.59
C GLY A 130 18.78 8.01 4.01
N ASP A 131 18.74 7.09 3.06
CA ASP A 131 17.51 6.61 2.44
C ASP A 131 16.90 5.45 3.25
N THR A 132 16.07 5.79 4.19
CA THR A 132 15.45 4.82 5.10
C THR A 132 14.21 4.18 4.49
N ILE A 133 14.11 2.85 4.60
CA ILE A 133 12.94 2.06 4.23
C ILE A 133 12.24 1.54 5.50
N ARG A 134 10.92 1.64 5.55
CA ARG A 134 10.11 1.00 6.59
C ARG A 134 9.11 0.01 6.00
N LEU A 135 8.74 -0.98 6.78
CA LEU A 135 7.60 -1.83 6.48
C LEU A 135 6.32 -1.16 6.97
N VAL A 136 5.31 -1.18 6.10
CA VAL A 136 3.98 -0.62 6.38
C VAL A 136 2.96 -1.74 6.32
N ALA A 137 2.08 -1.80 7.33
CA ALA A 137 0.87 -2.60 7.30
C ALA A 137 -0.33 -1.68 7.07
N GLU A 138 -1.15 -2.01 6.09
CA GLU A 138 -2.34 -1.24 5.75
C GLU A 138 -3.57 -2.16 5.74
N ILE A 139 -4.53 -1.87 6.60
CA ILE A 139 -5.84 -2.50 6.60
C ILE A 139 -6.75 -1.66 5.70
N ILE A 140 -7.42 -2.29 4.77
CA ILE A 140 -8.26 -1.63 3.77
C ILE A 140 -9.66 -2.22 3.74
N ASN A 141 -10.65 -1.36 3.52
CA ASN A 141 -12.04 -1.75 3.32
C ASN A 141 -12.78 -0.69 2.49
N SER A 142 -13.90 -1.05 1.90
CA SER A 142 -14.84 -0.07 1.35
C SER A 142 -16.27 -0.57 1.45
N TYR A 143 -17.17 0.30 1.81
CA TYR A 143 -18.62 0.00 1.83
C TYR A 143 -19.32 0.27 0.51
N ASN A 144 -18.63 0.83 -0.46
CA ASN A 144 -19.16 1.13 -1.80
C ASN A 144 -18.61 0.20 -2.91
N GLY A 145 -17.91 -0.86 -2.53
CA GLY A 145 -17.31 -1.82 -3.46
C GLY A 145 -16.13 -1.31 -4.27
N SER A 146 -15.60 -0.10 -3.97
CA SER A 146 -14.49 0.50 -4.74
C SER A 146 -13.14 -0.12 -4.44
N THR A 147 -13.01 -0.85 -3.31
CA THR A 147 -11.78 -1.55 -2.92
C THR A 147 -12.12 -2.88 -2.25
N ARG A 148 -11.18 -3.80 -2.25
CA ARG A 148 -11.29 -5.05 -1.50
C ARG A 148 -11.14 -4.79 -0.01
N ALA A 149 -11.59 -5.75 0.83
CA ALA A 149 -11.30 -5.77 2.25
C ALA A 149 -10.08 -6.66 2.53
N GLY A 150 -9.29 -6.32 3.56
CA GLY A 150 -8.18 -7.12 4.03
C GLY A 150 -7.00 -6.31 4.51
N ILE A 151 -5.83 -6.95 4.53
CA ILE A 151 -4.57 -6.35 4.96
C ILE A 151 -3.50 -6.53 3.87
N ARG A 152 -2.63 -5.56 3.73
CA ARG A 152 -1.46 -5.62 2.85
C ARG A 152 -0.25 -5.03 3.53
N PHE A 153 0.92 -5.56 3.17
CA PHE A 153 2.22 -5.09 3.62
C PHE A 153 3.02 -4.63 2.42
N TYR A 154 3.61 -3.47 2.56
CA TYR A 154 4.49 -2.90 1.54
C TYR A 154 5.62 -2.13 2.20
N PHE A 155 6.64 -1.80 1.41
CA PHE A 155 7.77 -1.01 1.88
C PHE A 155 7.55 0.45 1.50
N GLN A 156 7.94 1.35 2.37
CA GLN A 156 7.86 2.79 2.13
C GLN A 156 9.24 3.41 2.31
N ARG A 157 9.66 4.14 1.30
CA ARG A 157 10.85 4.97 1.36
C ARG A 157 10.50 6.28 2.06
N LEU A 158 11.27 6.68 3.10
CA LEU A 158 10.89 7.81 3.95
C LEU A 158 11.13 9.17 3.30
N GLU A 159 12.17 9.31 2.47
CA GLU A 159 12.47 10.60 1.83
C GLU A 159 11.37 11.10 0.89
N CYS A 160 10.73 10.22 0.13
CA CYS A 160 9.73 10.60 -0.86
C CYS A 160 8.37 9.94 -0.64
N LEU A 161 8.21 9.19 0.44
CA LEU A 161 6.99 8.45 0.81
C LEU A 161 6.47 7.50 -0.29
N ASN A 162 7.33 7.13 -1.24
CA ASN A 162 6.97 6.17 -2.28
C ASN A 162 6.77 4.79 -1.66
N GLY A 163 5.59 4.22 -1.87
CA GLY A 163 5.35 2.83 -1.53
C GLY A 163 5.98 1.90 -2.55
N MET A 164 6.59 0.83 -2.08
CA MET A 164 7.19 -0.23 -2.88
C MET A 164 6.50 -1.55 -2.55
N THR A 165 5.64 -2.01 -3.44
CA THR A 165 4.94 -3.28 -3.28
C THR A 165 5.71 -4.41 -3.97
N SER A 166 5.75 -5.58 -3.34
CA SER A 166 6.46 -6.75 -3.86
C SER A 166 5.70 -8.03 -3.53
N ASN A 167 5.54 -8.92 -4.49
CA ASN A 167 4.98 -10.26 -4.24
C ASN A 167 5.98 -11.17 -3.52
N LYS A 168 7.27 -10.93 -3.71
CA LYS A 168 8.33 -11.74 -3.12
C LYS A 168 8.57 -11.41 -1.64
N TYR A 169 8.57 -10.12 -1.30
CA TYR A 169 8.92 -9.63 0.03
C TYR A 169 7.74 -8.99 0.76
N GLY A 170 6.82 -8.36 0.05
CA GLY A 170 5.55 -7.88 0.58
C GLY A 170 4.54 -9.01 0.78
N PHE A 171 3.36 -8.63 1.20
CA PHE A 171 2.27 -9.56 1.40
C PHE A 171 0.93 -8.83 1.24
N GLU A 172 -0.03 -9.50 0.62
CA GLU A 172 -1.40 -9.00 0.52
C GLU A 172 -2.36 -10.17 0.74
N CYS A 173 -3.27 -10.00 1.69
CA CYS A 173 -4.42 -10.86 1.89
C CYS A 173 -5.67 -10.01 1.79
N THR A 174 -6.25 -9.96 0.61
CA THR A 174 -7.46 -9.19 0.34
C THR A 174 -8.50 -10.07 -0.36
N PHE A 175 -9.77 -9.80 -0.08
CA PHE A 175 -10.90 -10.55 -0.65
C PHE A 175 -11.98 -9.60 -1.14
N THR A 176 -12.79 -10.08 -2.07
CA THR A 176 -13.93 -9.35 -2.61
C THR A 176 -15.13 -9.43 -1.68
N HIS A 177 -15.94 -8.40 -1.66
CA HIS A 177 -17.18 -8.32 -0.88
C HIS A 177 -18.33 -9.11 -1.54
N ASN A 178 -18.14 -10.39 -1.80
CA ASN A 178 -19.19 -11.27 -2.28
C ASN A 178 -19.19 -12.55 -1.45
N LYS A 179 -20.30 -13.29 -1.48
CA LYS A 179 -20.47 -14.50 -0.66
C LYS A 179 -19.36 -15.52 -0.84
N GLU A 180 -18.81 -15.64 -2.03
CA GLU A 180 -17.71 -16.57 -2.31
C GLU A 180 -16.37 -16.04 -1.82
N GLY A 181 -16.08 -14.76 -2.08
CA GLY A 181 -14.81 -14.13 -1.70
C GLY A 181 -14.68 -13.82 -0.22
N SER A 182 -15.80 -13.51 0.45
CA SER A 182 -15.82 -13.19 1.88
C SER A 182 -16.15 -14.37 2.80
N PHE A 183 -16.33 -15.56 2.22
CA PHE A 183 -16.59 -16.76 3.03
C PHE A 183 -15.41 -17.05 3.95
N ASN A 184 -15.64 -17.10 5.26
CA ASN A 184 -14.62 -17.30 6.30
C ASN A 184 -13.41 -16.36 6.14
N TRP A 185 -13.66 -15.09 5.87
CA TRP A 185 -12.60 -14.10 5.63
C TRP A 185 -11.61 -13.98 6.82
N GLN A 186 -12.09 -14.14 8.07
CA GLN A 186 -11.23 -14.15 9.26
C GLN A 186 -10.21 -15.30 9.15
N ASP A 187 -10.66 -16.51 8.87
CA ASP A 187 -9.77 -17.67 8.72
C ASP A 187 -8.79 -17.48 7.53
N GLN A 188 -9.23 -16.85 6.45
CA GLN A 188 -8.35 -16.57 5.31
C GLN A 188 -7.24 -15.60 5.72
N ILE A 189 -7.56 -14.54 6.45
CA ILE A 189 -6.58 -13.60 6.98
C ILE A 189 -5.62 -14.33 7.93
N ILE A 190 -6.12 -15.05 8.91
CA ILE A 190 -5.31 -15.76 9.91
C ILE A 190 -4.35 -16.76 9.24
N ARG A 191 -4.84 -17.57 8.29
CA ARG A 191 -4.01 -18.55 7.57
C ARG A 191 -2.95 -17.89 6.69
N ALA A 192 -3.35 -16.89 5.92
CA ALA A 192 -2.44 -16.19 5.02
C ALA A 192 -1.32 -15.47 5.81
N THR A 193 -1.62 -14.99 6.99
CA THR A 193 -0.70 -14.23 7.83
C THR A 193 0.12 -15.08 8.78
N SER A 194 -0.25 -16.34 9.00
CA SER A 194 0.62 -17.29 9.72
C SER A 194 2.02 -17.38 9.08
N ILE A 195 2.12 -17.12 7.77
CA ILE A 195 3.38 -17.05 7.02
C ILE A 195 4.24 -15.84 7.45
N LEU A 196 3.62 -14.76 7.94
CA LEU A 196 4.34 -13.57 8.39
C LEU A 196 4.80 -13.65 9.84
N ARG A 197 4.15 -14.49 10.64
CA ARG A 197 4.57 -14.72 12.02
C ARG A 197 5.98 -15.30 12.04
N GLY A 198 6.92 -14.57 12.61
CA GLY A 198 8.34 -14.98 12.69
C GLY A 198 9.13 -14.85 11.39
N SER A 199 8.61 -14.18 10.35
CA SER A 199 9.35 -13.97 9.10
C SER A 199 9.34 -12.54 8.57
N ALA A 200 8.61 -11.61 9.20
CA ALA A 200 8.49 -10.24 8.72
C ALA A 200 9.84 -9.52 8.73
N GLN A 201 10.62 -9.66 9.81
CA GLN A 201 11.97 -9.10 9.93
C GLN A 201 12.92 -9.69 8.87
N SER A 202 12.90 -11.00 8.67
CA SER A 202 13.71 -11.68 7.67
C SER A 202 13.37 -11.20 6.23
N LYS A 203 12.10 -11.02 5.93
CA LYS A 203 11.64 -10.48 4.63
C LYS A 203 12.07 -9.04 4.43
N LEU A 204 11.97 -8.20 5.47
CA LEU A 204 12.43 -6.82 5.43
C LEU A 204 13.93 -6.76 5.18
N ASN A 205 14.74 -7.53 5.92
CA ASN A 205 16.18 -7.60 5.73
C ASN A 205 16.55 -8.04 4.31
N ALA A 206 15.90 -9.10 3.81
CA ALA A 206 16.15 -9.60 2.47
C ALA A 206 15.75 -8.59 1.39
N PHE A 207 14.67 -7.83 1.58
CA PHE A 207 14.27 -6.77 0.67
C PHE A 207 15.34 -5.67 0.60
N VAL A 208 15.76 -5.16 1.77
CA VAL A 208 16.78 -4.10 1.85
C VAL A 208 18.10 -4.54 1.22
N GLN A 209 18.58 -5.76 1.52
CA GLN A 209 19.79 -6.31 0.91
C GLN A 209 19.69 -6.39 -0.62
N ASN A 210 18.53 -6.76 -1.16
CA ASN A 210 18.36 -6.79 -2.61
C ASN A 210 18.23 -5.38 -3.23
N CYS A 211 17.69 -4.41 -2.48
CA CYS A 211 17.73 -3.01 -2.92
C CYS A 211 19.18 -2.51 -3.09
N GLY A 212 20.14 -2.96 -2.28
CA GLY A 212 21.55 -2.65 -2.41
C GLY A 212 22.15 -3.01 -3.79
N LYS A 213 21.63 -4.08 -4.43
CA LYS A 213 22.06 -4.49 -5.77
C LYS A 213 21.60 -3.54 -6.88
N LEU A 214 20.64 -2.66 -6.61
CA LEU A 214 20.08 -1.71 -7.57
C LEU A 214 20.99 -0.47 -7.82
N GLN A 215 22.13 -0.35 -7.13
CA GLN A 215 23.11 0.70 -7.35
C GLN A 215 23.79 0.63 -8.73
N LYS A 216 23.61 -0.46 -9.45
CA LYS A 216 24.21 -0.67 -10.75
C LYS A 216 23.78 0.43 -11.72
N PRO A 217 24.74 1.11 -12.40
CA PRO A 217 24.42 2.00 -13.50
C PRO A 217 23.67 1.27 -14.61
N VAL A 218 22.73 1.97 -15.24
CA VAL A 218 21.85 1.43 -16.28
C VAL A 218 22.00 2.27 -17.54
N ASP A 219 22.42 1.63 -18.62
CA ASP A 219 22.51 2.26 -19.94
C ASP A 219 21.26 2.00 -20.81
N ASN A 220 21.26 2.48 -22.04
CA ASN A 220 20.13 2.30 -22.96
C ASN A 220 19.90 0.83 -23.36
N THR A 221 20.95 0.01 -23.38
CA THR A 221 20.86 -1.44 -23.66
C THR A 221 20.19 -2.15 -22.49
N ASP A 222 20.60 -1.80 -21.28
CA ASP A 222 19.97 -2.29 -20.06
C ASP A 222 18.49 -1.91 -19.99
N ILE A 223 18.14 -0.65 -20.32
CA ILE A 223 16.74 -0.18 -20.33
C ILE A 223 15.91 -1.00 -21.33
N ALA A 224 16.43 -1.29 -22.51
CA ALA A 224 15.74 -2.13 -23.49
C ALA A 224 15.52 -3.55 -22.94
N LEU A 225 16.54 -4.16 -22.35
CA LEU A 225 16.49 -5.46 -21.70
C LEU A 225 15.49 -5.49 -20.53
N ILE A 226 15.55 -4.47 -19.67
CA ILE A 226 14.62 -4.30 -18.54
C ILE A 226 13.19 -4.24 -19.04
N ARG A 227 12.92 -3.44 -20.06
CA ARG A 227 11.59 -3.33 -20.65
C ARG A 227 11.08 -4.66 -21.20
N GLU A 228 11.91 -5.34 -21.96
CA GLU A 228 11.53 -6.57 -22.66
C GLU A 228 11.31 -7.74 -21.72
N ARG A 229 12.18 -7.94 -20.73
CA ARG A 229 12.16 -9.15 -19.88
C ARG A 229 11.51 -8.95 -18.53
N TYR A 230 11.73 -7.81 -17.89
CA TYR A 230 11.38 -7.60 -16.49
C TYR A 230 10.15 -6.71 -16.29
N LEU A 231 9.93 -5.75 -17.20
CA LEU A 231 8.80 -4.82 -17.14
C LEU A 231 7.81 -5.00 -18.31
N ASN A 232 7.80 -6.16 -18.97
CA ASN A 232 6.97 -6.42 -20.14
C ASN A 232 5.46 -6.33 -19.86
N ARG A 233 5.03 -6.55 -18.62
CA ARG A 233 3.64 -6.42 -18.16
C ARG A 233 3.24 -5.00 -17.80
N LEU A 234 4.18 -4.08 -17.64
CA LEU A 234 3.87 -2.70 -17.34
C LEU A 234 3.26 -2.02 -18.58
N PRO A 235 2.09 -1.36 -18.49
CA PRO A 235 1.52 -0.65 -19.64
C PRO A 235 2.49 0.37 -20.23
N MET A 236 2.53 0.48 -21.58
CA MET A 236 3.48 1.33 -22.30
C MET A 236 3.39 2.79 -21.87
N GLN A 237 2.19 3.30 -21.61
CA GLN A 237 1.99 4.67 -21.12
C GLN A 237 2.69 4.89 -19.77
N GLN A 238 2.58 3.94 -18.84
CA GLN A 238 3.21 4.04 -17.53
C GLN A 238 4.73 3.88 -17.63
N PHE A 239 5.20 2.99 -18.49
CA PHE A 239 6.63 2.89 -18.78
C PHE A 239 7.19 4.20 -19.35
N GLY A 240 6.48 4.85 -20.28
CA GLY A 240 6.87 6.16 -20.80
C GLY A 240 6.94 7.25 -19.72
N GLN A 241 5.96 7.27 -18.81
CA GLN A 241 5.96 8.19 -17.65
C GLN A 241 7.12 7.91 -16.71
N LEU A 242 7.42 6.64 -16.43
CA LEU A 242 8.57 6.21 -15.65
C LEU A 242 9.87 6.71 -16.27
N MET A 243 10.07 6.50 -17.58
CA MET A 243 11.27 6.94 -18.28
C MET A 243 11.43 8.45 -18.25
N HIS A 244 10.34 9.20 -18.44
CA HIS A 244 10.36 10.66 -18.33
C HIS A 244 10.84 11.11 -16.94
N LYS A 245 10.31 10.50 -15.88
CA LYS A 245 10.70 10.80 -14.49
C LYS A 245 12.17 10.41 -14.23
N TYR A 246 12.60 9.23 -14.67
CA TYR A 246 13.96 8.73 -14.55
C TYR A 246 15.00 9.69 -15.13
N TYR A 247 14.78 10.16 -16.36
CA TYR A 247 15.68 11.14 -16.96
C TYR A 247 15.63 12.53 -16.30
N ALA A 248 14.47 12.91 -15.76
CA ALA A 248 14.34 14.16 -15.02
C ALA A 248 15.09 14.14 -13.69
N ASP A 249 15.10 13.00 -12.99
CA ASP A 249 15.77 12.82 -11.69
C ASP A 249 17.29 12.67 -11.82
N LYS A 250 17.81 12.30 -13.01
CA LYS A 250 19.25 12.15 -13.32
C LYS A 250 19.99 11.14 -12.44
N ASP A 251 19.28 10.20 -11.85
CA ASP A 251 19.87 9.05 -11.16
C ASP A 251 19.89 7.86 -12.13
N TYR A 252 21.01 7.70 -12.87
CA TYR A 252 21.15 6.70 -13.92
C TYR A 252 21.51 5.31 -13.39
N THR A 253 20.97 4.94 -12.25
CA THR A 253 21.07 3.60 -11.66
C THR A 253 19.76 2.83 -11.78
N ALA A 254 19.80 1.51 -11.55
CA ALA A 254 18.58 0.72 -11.43
C ALA A 254 17.73 1.16 -10.21
N TRP A 255 18.38 1.71 -9.17
CA TRP A 255 17.69 2.35 -8.04
C TRP A 255 16.94 3.61 -8.47
N GLY A 256 17.56 4.48 -9.25
CA GLY A 256 16.90 5.64 -9.83
C GLY A 256 15.70 5.26 -10.70
N LEU A 257 15.83 4.18 -11.48
CA LEU A 257 14.72 3.65 -12.28
C LEU A 257 13.57 3.11 -11.40
N LEU A 258 13.89 2.43 -10.30
CA LEU A 258 12.91 1.99 -9.30
C LEU A 258 12.16 3.18 -8.68
N ASN A 259 12.91 4.19 -8.24
CA ASN A 259 12.33 5.38 -7.62
C ASN A 259 11.42 6.14 -8.58
N ALA A 260 11.84 6.31 -9.83
CA ALA A 260 11.01 6.94 -10.85
C ALA A 260 9.70 6.17 -11.08
N GLY A 261 9.78 4.84 -11.18
CA GLY A 261 8.62 3.99 -11.39
C GLY A 261 7.65 4.00 -10.21
N THR A 262 8.16 3.83 -9.00
CA THR A 262 7.33 3.86 -7.79
C THR A 262 6.72 5.24 -7.56
N ASN A 263 7.45 6.33 -7.85
CA ASN A 263 6.93 7.68 -7.76
C ASN A 263 5.73 7.91 -8.69
N VAL A 264 5.86 7.57 -9.97
CA VAL A 264 4.80 7.72 -10.97
C VAL A 264 3.54 6.93 -10.61
N LEU A 265 3.71 5.74 -10.03
CA LEU A 265 2.60 4.85 -9.69
C LEU A 265 1.96 5.18 -8.34
N TRP A 266 2.72 5.75 -7.42
CA TRP A 266 2.26 6.09 -6.06
C TRP A 266 1.72 7.51 -5.95
N HIS A 267 2.33 8.46 -6.67
CA HIS A 267 1.94 9.87 -6.68
C HIS A 267 1.36 10.24 -8.04
N PRO A 268 0.07 10.07 -8.24
CA PRO A 268 -0.59 10.48 -9.50
C PRO A 268 -0.44 12.00 -9.69
N ASP A 269 -0.42 12.43 -10.98
CA ASP A 269 -0.30 13.83 -11.38
C ASP A 269 -1.22 14.75 -10.56
N PRO A 270 -0.70 15.82 -9.92
CA PRO A 270 -1.49 16.77 -9.14
C PRO A 270 -2.62 17.44 -9.93
N LYS A 271 -2.46 17.54 -11.27
CA LYS A 271 -3.49 18.10 -12.17
C LYS A 271 -4.63 17.11 -12.49
N ASN A 272 -4.40 15.82 -12.26
CA ASN A 272 -5.38 14.78 -12.44
C ASN A 272 -5.15 13.70 -11.37
N PRO A 273 -5.51 13.99 -10.12
CA PRO A 273 -5.26 13.10 -9.00
C PRO A 273 -6.07 11.82 -9.17
N LYS A 274 -5.54 10.90 -9.95
CA LYS A 274 -6.07 9.54 -10.01
C LYS A 274 -5.80 8.92 -8.65
N ARG A 275 -6.88 8.52 -8.02
CA ARG A 275 -6.87 7.77 -6.79
C ARG A 275 -5.94 6.57 -6.91
N LEU A 276 -5.13 6.32 -5.90
CA LEU A 276 -4.32 5.12 -5.83
C LEU A 276 -5.26 3.89 -5.94
N THR A 277 -5.17 3.19 -7.05
CA THR A 277 -6.05 2.08 -7.40
C THR A 277 -5.34 0.75 -7.19
N ASN A 278 -6.10 -0.35 -7.16
CA ASN A 278 -5.51 -1.69 -7.17
C ASN A 278 -4.61 -1.92 -8.39
N ALA A 279 -4.91 -1.30 -9.53
CA ALA A 279 -4.06 -1.33 -10.71
C ALA A 279 -2.71 -0.64 -10.45
N ASN A 280 -2.67 0.46 -9.71
CA ASN A 280 -1.43 1.14 -9.34
C ASN A 280 -0.58 0.23 -8.43
N PHE A 281 -1.18 -0.45 -7.46
CA PHE A 281 -0.49 -1.43 -6.62
C PHE A 281 0.09 -2.57 -7.44
N SER A 282 -0.71 -3.17 -8.33
CA SER A 282 -0.25 -4.27 -9.21
C SER A 282 0.89 -3.83 -10.11
N ASN A 283 0.81 -2.64 -10.70
CA ASN A 283 1.86 -2.12 -11.57
C ASN A 283 3.12 -1.71 -10.78
N ASN A 284 2.96 -1.21 -9.56
CA ASN A 284 4.07 -0.95 -8.65
C ASN A 284 4.82 -2.25 -8.32
N THR A 285 4.09 -3.33 -8.02
CA THR A 285 4.68 -4.67 -7.80
C THR A 285 5.46 -5.15 -9.02
N ILE A 286 4.95 -4.94 -10.25
CA ILE A 286 5.68 -5.29 -11.48
C ILE A 286 7.01 -4.53 -11.55
N VAL A 287 7.01 -3.24 -11.23
CA VAL A 287 8.25 -2.42 -11.27
C VAL A 287 9.23 -2.89 -10.21
N VAL A 288 8.79 -3.05 -8.97
CA VAL A 288 9.66 -3.43 -7.85
C VAL A 288 10.24 -4.83 -8.07
N ASP A 289 9.41 -5.83 -8.29
CA ASP A 289 9.87 -7.22 -8.44
C ASP A 289 10.71 -7.38 -9.71
N GLY A 290 10.33 -6.70 -10.81
CA GLY A 290 11.07 -6.77 -12.07
C GLY A 290 12.46 -6.19 -11.96
N LEU A 291 12.63 -5.04 -11.33
CA LEU A 291 13.94 -4.41 -11.16
C LEU A 291 14.83 -5.14 -10.13
N LEU A 292 14.25 -5.67 -9.06
CA LEU A 292 14.98 -6.52 -8.12
C LEU A 292 15.45 -7.82 -8.78
N GLN A 293 14.64 -8.39 -9.67
CA GLN A 293 15.04 -9.57 -10.45
C GLN A 293 16.16 -9.22 -11.45
N TYR A 294 16.02 -8.12 -12.20
CA TYR A 294 17.09 -7.63 -13.09
C TYR A 294 18.42 -7.47 -12.34
N ALA A 295 18.38 -6.78 -11.19
CA ALA A 295 19.58 -6.58 -10.38
C ALA A 295 20.18 -7.91 -9.90
N THR A 296 19.34 -8.87 -9.52
CA THR A 296 19.79 -10.20 -9.07
C THR A 296 20.43 -10.99 -10.21
N ASP A 297 19.84 -10.95 -11.42
CA ASP A 297 20.31 -11.70 -12.59
C ASP A 297 21.57 -11.12 -13.21
N THR A 298 21.83 -9.82 -13.01
CA THR A 298 22.96 -9.09 -13.61
C THR A 298 24.00 -8.66 -12.57
N TYR A 299 23.85 -9.07 -11.31
CA TYR A 299 24.79 -8.75 -10.23
C TYR A 299 26.05 -9.58 -10.38
N ASP A 300 27.13 -8.92 -10.79
CA ASP A 300 28.50 -9.43 -10.70
C ASP A 300 29.06 -8.97 -9.35
N GLY A 301 29.39 -9.89 -8.46
CA GLY A 301 29.74 -9.64 -7.05
C GLY A 301 30.81 -8.55 -6.73
N ASP A 302 31.36 -7.91 -7.74
CA ASP A 302 32.45 -6.92 -7.64
C ASP A 302 31.98 -5.46 -7.51
N THR A 303 30.66 -5.19 -7.50
CA THR A 303 30.12 -3.82 -7.46
C THR A 303 29.65 -3.33 -6.09
N VAL A 304 30.10 -3.95 -5.01
CA VAL A 304 29.89 -3.40 -3.67
C VAL A 304 30.75 -2.16 -3.51
N ASP A 305 30.14 -0.98 -3.33
CA ASP A 305 30.86 0.26 -3.05
C ASP A 305 31.80 0.02 -1.84
N PRO A 306 33.12 0.21 -2.00
CA PRO A 306 34.08 0.00 -0.89
C PRO A 306 33.75 0.77 0.38
N ARG A 307 32.96 1.86 0.27
CA ARG A 307 32.50 2.66 1.41
C ARG A 307 31.48 1.95 2.31
N GLN A 308 30.85 0.88 1.81
CA GLN A 308 29.90 0.07 2.59
C GLN A 308 30.58 -0.99 3.47
N THR A 309 31.80 -1.37 3.15
CA THR A 309 32.57 -2.37 3.91
C THR A 309 33.15 -1.83 5.23
N ASP A 310 33.35 -0.52 5.32
CA ASP A 310 33.97 0.09 6.51
C ASP A 310 32.98 0.29 7.68
N MET A 311 31.67 0.24 7.46
CA MET A 311 30.66 0.41 8.51
C MET A 311 30.45 -0.83 9.38
N PHE A 312 31.01 -1.99 9.02
CA PHE A 312 30.90 -3.25 9.79
C PHE A 312 32.17 -3.62 10.57
N GLN A 313 33.19 -2.77 10.57
CA GLN A 313 34.45 -3.02 11.31
C GLN A 313 34.66 -2.10 12.51
N SER A 314 33.63 -1.33 12.91
CA SER A 314 33.73 -0.46 14.09
C SER A 314 32.80 -0.91 15.22
#